data_7bd43f4a490c173a09ddae38cbcabcec
#
_entry.id   7bd43f4a490c173a09ddae38cbcabcec
#
_cell.length_a   1.000
_cell.length_b   1.000
_cell.length_c   1.000
_cell.angle_alpha   90.00
_cell.angle_beta   90.00
_cell.angle_gamma   90.00
#
_symmetry.space_group_name_H-M   'P 1'
#
loop_
_entity.id
_entity.type
_entity.pdbx_description
1 polymer ?
#
loop_
_entity_poly.entity_id
_entity_poly.type
_entity_poly.pdbx_seq_one_letter_code
_entity_poly.pdbx_strand_id
1 'polypeptide(L)'
;FTQDTLDALAKYPDALWDRIEEAGMDLTLAELYFVPVTAFAMRVFLDDAATEASRAFDRMVPDTVHFKRSITCPVCGTRASMAAVGATQNRGNVKRLYCACCGADWQFERIRCAVCGDEATSELQYVHLEGDDKHRLHVCSACDSTVATVFGAESEDFDPDFESWRCAELMVAYAQTRGQAQKDASKAGNA
;
A
#
# COMPACT_ATOMS: atom_id res chain seq x y z
N PHE A 1 -2.20 -8.65 -26.27
CA PHE A 1 -1.00 -8.29 -25.52
C PHE A 1 0.22 -8.39 -26.44
N THR A 2 0.95 -7.31 -26.59
CA THR A 2 2.25 -7.33 -27.29
C THR A 2 3.34 -7.83 -26.35
N GLN A 3 4.46 -8.32 -26.91
CA GLN A 3 5.60 -8.74 -26.09
C GLN A 3 6.10 -7.56 -25.22
N ASP A 4 6.10 -6.34 -25.74
CA ASP A 4 6.47 -5.14 -25.00
C ASP A 4 5.56 -4.90 -23.78
N THR A 5 4.27 -5.25 -23.89
CA THR A 5 3.32 -5.16 -22.78
C THR A 5 3.64 -6.21 -21.69
N LEU A 6 3.99 -7.43 -22.10
CA LEU A 6 4.37 -8.49 -21.17
C LEU A 6 5.71 -8.17 -20.46
N ASP A 7 6.67 -7.60 -21.18
CA ASP A 7 7.96 -7.18 -20.62
C ASP A 7 7.80 -6.00 -19.65
N ALA A 8 6.88 -5.07 -19.95
CA ALA A 8 6.54 -3.96 -19.06
C ALA A 8 5.82 -4.46 -17.80
N LEU A 9 4.91 -5.43 -17.91
CA LEU A 9 4.24 -6.10 -16.79
C LEU A 9 5.23 -6.79 -15.87
N ALA A 10 6.19 -7.52 -16.44
CA ALA A 10 7.20 -8.23 -15.67
C ALA A 10 8.14 -7.28 -14.93
N LYS A 11 8.38 -6.09 -15.47
CA LYS A 11 9.32 -5.11 -14.92
C LYS A 11 8.66 -4.11 -13.96
N TYR A 12 7.41 -3.71 -14.24
CA TYR A 12 6.68 -2.68 -13.47
C TYR A 12 5.18 -3.02 -13.42
N PRO A 13 4.76 -3.92 -12.52
CA PRO A 13 3.33 -4.30 -12.43
C PRO A 13 2.39 -3.12 -12.21
N ASP A 14 2.81 -2.12 -11.41
CA ASP A 14 2.03 -0.92 -11.15
C ASP A 14 1.90 0.00 -12.39
N ALA A 15 2.91 0.01 -13.24
CA ALA A 15 2.90 0.84 -14.46
C ALA A 15 1.81 0.42 -15.47
N LEU A 16 1.28 -0.79 -15.34
CA LEU A 16 0.16 -1.22 -16.16
C LEU A 16 -1.13 -0.52 -15.76
N TRP A 17 -1.39 -0.39 -14.46
CA TRP A 17 -2.58 0.31 -13.97
C TRP A 17 -2.53 1.79 -14.31
N ASP A 18 -1.38 2.44 -14.13
CA ASP A 18 -1.18 3.83 -14.52
C ASP A 18 -1.43 4.02 -16.04
N ARG A 19 -0.96 3.12 -16.89
CA ARG A 19 -1.19 3.17 -18.34
C ARG A 19 -2.62 2.87 -18.75
N ILE A 20 -3.33 2.03 -18.04
CA ILE A 20 -4.75 1.75 -18.26
C ILE A 20 -5.58 2.99 -17.93
N GLU A 21 -5.29 3.64 -16.81
CA GLU A 21 -5.97 4.89 -16.41
C GLU A 21 -5.66 6.04 -17.38
N GLU A 22 -4.39 6.24 -17.77
CA GLU A 22 -3.98 7.29 -18.69
C GLU A 22 -4.54 7.11 -20.10
N ALA A 23 -4.67 5.87 -20.57
CA ALA A 23 -5.13 5.58 -21.93
C ALA A 23 -6.65 5.65 -22.08
N GLY A 24 -7.43 5.69 -20.99
CA GLY A 24 -8.89 5.61 -21.05
C GLY A 24 -9.36 4.37 -21.82
N MET A 25 -8.60 3.27 -21.74
CA MET A 25 -8.80 2.11 -22.60
C MET A 25 -10.07 1.36 -22.26
N ASP A 26 -10.89 1.10 -23.25
CA ASP A 26 -11.92 0.06 -23.22
C ASP A 26 -11.25 -1.31 -23.15
N LEU A 27 -10.94 -1.75 -21.92
CA LEU A 27 -10.41 -3.10 -21.70
C LEU A 27 -11.49 -4.12 -22.04
N THR A 28 -11.15 -5.08 -22.86
CA THR A 28 -12.00 -6.23 -23.05
C THR A 28 -12.16 -6.97 -21.71
N LEU A 29 -13.29 -7.65 -21.52
CA LEU A 29 -13.55 -8.43 -20.32
C LEU A 29 -12.41 -9.42 -20.01
N ALA A 30 -11.78 -9.96 -21.06
CA ALA A 30 -10.64 -10.88 -20.93
C ALA A 30 -9.39 -10.18 -20.33
N GLU A 31 -9.10 -8.96 -20.74
CA GLU A 31 -7.97 -8.17 -20.22
C GLU A 31 -8.23 -7.75 -18.77
N LEU A 32 -9.48 -7.38 -18.45
CA LEU A 32 -9.88 -7.03 -17.09
C LEU A 32 -9.68 -8.20 -16.11
N TYR A 33 -9.89 -9.44 -16.53
CA TYR A 33 -9.67 -10.63 -15.69
C TYR A 33 -8.23 -11.14 -15.74
N PHE A 34 -7.55 -10.99 -16.86
CA PHE A 34 -6.19 -11.53 -17.05
C PHE A 34 -5.18 -10.90 -16.10
N VAL A 35 -5.25 -9.59 -15.89
CA VAL A 35 -4.29 -8.86 -15.05
C VAL A 35 -4.35 -9.30 -13.59
N PRO A 36 -5.51 -9.29 -12.90
CA PRO A 36 -5.58 -9.74 -11.51
C PRO A 36 -5.28 -11.24 -11.35
N VAL A 37 -5.68 -12.08 -12.30
CA VAL A 37 -5.37 -13.53 -12.26
C VAL A 37 -3.87 -13.76 -12.40
N THR A 38 -3.21 -13.05 -13.30
CA THR A 38 -1.75 -13.15 -13.48
C THR A 38 -1.00 -12.62 -12.26
N ALA A 39 -1.43 -11.49 -11.69
CA ALA A 39 -0.85 -10.96 -10.47
C ALA A 39 -1.00 -11.93 -9.30
N PHE A 40 -2.17 -12.53 -9.14
CA PHE A 40 -2.42 -13.54 -8.12
C PHE A 40 -1.56 -14.80 -8.32
N ALA A 41 -1.46 -15.31 -9.55
CA ALA A 41 -0.63 -16.46 -9.87
C ALA A 41 0.86 -16.16 -9.60
N MET A 42 1.37 -15.02 -10.02
CA MET A 42 2.73 -14.58 -9.73
C MET A 42 3.00 -14.52 -8.23
N ARG A 43 2.04 -14.03 -7.46
CA ARG A 43 2.16 -13.97 -6.01
C ARG A 43 2.33 -15.35 -5.38
N VAL A 44 1.50 -16.32 -5.76
CA VAL A 44 1.58 -17.70 -5.26
C VAL A 44 2.97 -18.31 -5.52
N PHE A 45 3.56 -18.03 -6.69
CA PHE A 45 4.89 -18.54 -7.02
C PHE A 45 6.04 -17.79 -6.33
N LEU A 46 5.84 -16.53 -6.00
CA LEU A 46 6.90 -15.67 -5.45
C LEU A 46 6.89 -15.59 -3.92
N ASP A 47 5.82 -15.99 -3.25
CA ASP A 47 5.57 -15.73 -1.83
C ASP A 47 6.72 -16.20 -0.93
N ASP A 48 7.15 -17.44 -1.06
CA ASP A 48 8.25 -17.99 -0.25
C ASP A 48 9.58 -17.26 -0.53
N ALA A 49 9.91 -17.05 -1.81
CA ALA A 49 11.14 -16.39 -2.21
C ALA A 49 11.14 -14.90 -1.81
N ALA A 50 10.00 -14.24 -1.93
CA ALA A 50 9.83 -12.84 -1.54
C ALA A 50 9.92 -12.67 -0.04
N THR A 51 9.34 -13.58 0.74
CA THR A 51 9.44 -13.59 2.20
C THR A 51 10.89 -13.78 2.66
N GLU A 52 11.63 -14.71 2.06
CA GLU A 52 13.04 -14.92 2.39
C GLU A 52 13.91 -13.71 2.02
N ALA A 53 13.71 -13.14 0.83
CA ALA A 53 14.41 -11.94 0.39
C ALA A 53 14.12 -10.73 1.29
N SER A 54 12.87 -10.56 1.71
CA SER A 54 12.46 -9.52 2.64
C SER A 54 13.13 -9.63 4.00
N ARG A 55 13.17 -10.85 4.56
CA ARG A 55 13.88 -11.11 5.82
C ARG A 55 15.39 -10.88 5.70
N ALA A 56 15.98 -11.22 4.56
CA ALA A 56 17.39 -10.92 4.28
C ALA A 56 17.63 -9.41 4.21
N PHE A 57 16.76 -8.67 3.54
CA PHE A 57 16.80 -7.21 3.47
C PHE A 57 16.70 -6.57 4.86
N ASP A 58 15.74 -6.97 5.68
CA ASP A 58 15.57 -6.44 7.04
C ASP A 58 16.82 -6.67 7.93
N ARG A 59 17.54 -7.80 7.73
CA ARG A 59 18.80 -8.07 8.43
C ARG A 59 19.96 -7.21 7.94
N MET A 60 19.98 -6.84 6.66
CA MET A 60 21.03 -6.03 6.07
C MET A 60 20.88 -4.53 6.36
N VAL A 61 19.66 -4.08 6.60
CA VAL A 61 19.36 -2.67 6.87
C VAL A 61 19.75 -2.34 8.31
N PRO A 62 20.68 -1.40 8.53
CA PRO A 62 21.06 -1.00 9.88
C PRO A 62 19.89 -0.38 10.63
N ASP A 63 19.74 -0.73 11.90
CA ASP A 63 18.74 -0.15 12.80
C ASP A 63 19.22 1.21 13.34
N THR A 64 19.68 2.08 12.45
CA THR A 64 20.19 3.40 12.79
C THR A 64 19.19 4.48 12.41
N VAL A 65 19.12 5.52 13.21
CA VAL A 65 18.20 6.67 13.05
C VAL A 65 18.40 7.40 11.70
N HIS A 66 19.54 7.21 11.05
CA HIS A 66 19.87 7.89 9.79
C HIS A 66 19.55 7.08 8.53
N PHE A 67 19.16 5.81 8.65
CA PHE A 67 18.81 4.99 7.50
C PHE A 67 17.30 5.08 7.22
N LYS A 68 16.95 5.69 6.09
CA LYS A 68 15.56 5.71 5.62
C LYS A 68 15.25 4.45 4.82
N ARG A 69 14.25 3.70 5.27
CA ARG A 69 13.80 2.50 4.58
C ARG A 69 13.11 2.83 3.27
N SER A 70 13.08 1.88 2.34
CA SER A 70 12.46 2.07 1.04
C SER A 70 10.95 2.30 1.17
N ILE A 71 10.41 3.25 0.40
CA ILE A 71 8.96 3.45 0.23
C ILE A 71 8.36 2.47 -0.77
N THR A 72 9.21 1.83 -1.58
CA THR A 72 8.82 0.78 -2.52
C THR A 72 9.29 -0.58 -2.01
N CYS A 73 8.63 -1.64 -2.46
CA CYS A 73 8.99 -3.00 -2.12
C CYS A 73 10.45 -3.30 -2.47
N PRO A 74 11.27 -3.78 -1.52
CA PRO A 74 12.69 -4.06 -1.77
C PRO A 74 12.91 -5.27 -2.69
N VAL A 75 11.87 -6.08 -2.93
CA VAL A 75 11.93 -7.29 -3.76
C VAL A 75 11.50 -7.02 -5.19
N CYS A 76 10.34 -6.42 -5.41
CA CYS A 76 9.79 -6.22 -6.75
C CYS A 76 9.65 -4.76 -7.19
N GLY A 77 9.94 -3.79 -6.31
CA GLY A 77 9.89 -2.35 -6.63
C GLY A 77 8.50 -1.71 -6.59
N THR A 78 7.43 -2.47 -6.40
CA THR A 78 6.07 -1.91 -6.36
C THR A 78 5.81 -1.11 -5.08
N ARG A 79 4.74 -0.31 -5.07
CA ARG A 79 4.31 0.41 -3.87
C ARG A 79 3.71 -0.54 -2.83
N ALA A 80 3.72 -0.12 -1.57
CA ALA A 80 3.02 -0.84 -0.52
C ALA A 80 1.50 -0.80 -0.74
N SER A 81 0.85 -1.94 -0.60
CA SER A 81 -0.62 -2.05 -0.64
C SER A 81 -1.26 -1.68 0.70
N MET A 82 -0.58 -2.01 1.79
CA MET A 82 -1.01 -1.68 3.14
C MET A 82 0.16 -1.57 4.11
N ALA A 83 -0.12 -1.05 5.28
CA ALA A 83 0.78 -1.06 6.42
C ALA A 83 0.15 -1.81 7.60
N ALA A 84 0.98 -2.36 8.48
CA ALA A 84 0.54 -2.88 9.75
C ALA A 84 1.45 -2.42 10.89
N VAL A 85 0.87 -2.22 12.07
CA VAL A 85 1.56 -1.82 13.28
C VAL A 85 1.28 -2.88 14.34
N GLY A 86 2.32 -3.57 14.77
CA GLY A 86 2.24 -4.61 15.78
C GLY A 86 3.34 -4.48 16.82
N ALA A 87 3.08 -5.03 18.02
CA ALA A 87 4.07 -5.10 19.07
C ALA A 87 5.11 -6.19 18.75
N THR A 88 6.35 -5.91 19.06
CA THR A 88 7.43 -6.90 19.04
C THR A 88 8.04 -7.06 20.41
N GLN A 89 8.53 -8.26 20.73
CA GLN A 89 9.05 -8.59 22.07
C GLN A 89 10.18 -7.65 22.54
N ASN A 90 10.97 -7.09 21.61
CA ASN A 90 12.19 -6.36 21.94
C ASN A 90 12.21 -4.90 21.49
N ARG A 91 11.25 -4.43 20.68
CA ARG A 91 11.31 -3.11 20.01
C ARG A 91 10.04 -2.25 20.15
N GLY A 92 9.06 -2.69 20.94
CA GLY A 92 7.76 -2.02 21.01
C GLY A 92 7.00 -2.16 19.69
N ASN A 93 6.19 -1.15 19.36
CA ASN A 93 5.39 -1.18 18.13
C ASN A 93 6.23 -0.89 16.88
N VAL A 94 6.26 -1.83 15.97
CA VAL A 94 6.93 -1.74 14.66
C VAL A 94 5.89 -1.59 13.56
N LYS A 95 6.13 -0.71 12.61
CA LYS A 95 5.35 -0.59 11.37
C LYS A 95 6.03 -1.43 10.29
N ARG A 96 5.26 -2.26 9.61
CA ARG A 96 5.66 -2.99 8.40
C ARG A 96 4.79 -2.56 7.23
N LEU A 97 5.37 -2.52 6.05
CA LEU A 97 4.66 -2.34 4.78
C LEU A 97 4.55 -3.69 4.08
N TYR A 98 3.47 -3.89 3.34
CA TYR A 98 3.16 -5.14 2.64
C TYR A 98 2.97 -4.89 1.15
N CYS A 99 3.47 -5.80 0.34
CA CYS A 99 3.40 -5.76 -1.11
C CYS A 99 2.35 -6.75 -1.62
N ALA A 100 1.27 -6.28 -2.22
CA ALA A 100 0.26 -7.16 -2.82
C ALA A 100 0.78 -7.91 -4.06
N CYS A 101 1.85 -7.42 -4.71
CA CYS A 101 2.40 -8.02 -5.91
C CYS A 101 3.18 -9.30 -5.63
N CYS A 102 4.16 -9.28 -4.70
CA CYS A 102 5.04 -10.41 -4.44
C CYS A 102 4.90 -11.03 -3.04
N GLY A 103 4.05 -10.50 -2.17
CA GLY A 103 3.89 -10.97 -0.81
C GLY A 103 4.94 -10.48 0.19
N ALA A 104 6.01 -9.82 -0.26
CA ALA A 104 7.05 -9.32 0.63
C ALA A 104 6.50 -8.29 1.62
N ASP A 105 7.08 -8.29 2.81
CA ASP A 105 6.82 -7.27 3.81
C ASP A 105 8.16 -6.72 4.34
N TRP A 106 8.23 -5.45 4.71
CA TRP A 106 9.46 -4.83 5.21
C TRP A 106 9.16 -3.81 6.30
N GLN A 107 10.13 -3.65 7.19
CA GLN A 107 10.04 -2.68 8.28
C GLN A 107 10.08 -1.24 7.73
N PHE A 108 9.28 -0.35 8.33
CA PHE A 108 9.18 1.05 7.92
C PHE A 108 9.06 1.99 9.12
N GLU A 109 9.37 3.27 8.92
CA GLU A 109 9.26 4.30 9.94
C GLU A 109 7.80 4.61 10.27
N ARG A 110 7.48 4.73 11.57
CA ARG A 110 6.10 4.93 12.03
C ARG A 110 5.50 6.26 11.60
N ILE A 111 6.31 7.32 11.63
CA ILE A 111 5.93 8.70 11.36
C ILE A 111 6.45 9.15 9.98
N ARG A 112 6.33 8.30 8.99
CA ARG A 112 6.72 8.61 7.63
C ARG A 112 5.65 8.16 6.66
N CYS A 113 5.37 8.98 5.65
CA CYS A 113 4.45 8.61 4.58
C CYS A 113 5.03 7.47 3.74
N ALA A 114 4.26 6.39 3.57
CA ALA A 114 4.67 5.23 2.78
C ALA A 114 4.60 5.46 1.26
N VAL A 115 4.09 6.61 0.81
CA VAL A 115 3.94 6.94 -0.61
C VAL A 115 4.98 7.98 -1.05
N CYS A 116 5.07 9.13 -0.38
CA CYS A 116 6.00 10.20 -0.76
C CYS A 116 7.25 10.28 0.13
N GLY A 117 7.26 9.58 1.26
CA GLY A 117 8.39 9.62 2.19
C GLY A 117 8.45 10.84 3.10
N ASP A 118 7.42 11.69 3.11
CA ASP A 118 7.34 12.85 4.00
C ASP A 118 7.33 12.44 5.49
N GLU A 119 8.00 13.20 6.32
CA GLU A 119 8.16 12.96 7.76
C GLU A 119 7.54 14.08 8.63
N ALA A 120 6.90 15.07 8.01
CA ALA A 120 6.23 16.13 8.73
C ALA A 120 5.01 15.58 9.48
N THR A 121 5.07 15.56 10.80
CA THR A 121 3.98 15.01 11.63
C THR A 121 2.66 15.76 11.50
N SER A 122 2.71 17.04 11.12
CA SER A 122 1.54 17.87 10.83
C SER A 122 0.77 17.39 9.58
N GLU A 123 1.45 16.70 8.67
CA GLU A 123 0.91 16.24 7.39
C GLU A 123 0.37 14.80 7.45
N LEU A 124 0.57 14.11 8.57
CA LEU A 124 0.21 12.70 8.73
C LEU A 124 -0.93 12.54 9.74
N GLN A 125 -2.04 11.99 9.29
CA GLN A 125 -3.22 11.74 10.09
C GLN A 125 -3.69 10.29 9.96
N TYR A 126 -4.41 9.81 10.98
CA TYR A 126 -5.14 8.55 10.93
C TYR A 126 -6.65 8.81 10.94
N VAL A 127 -7.35 8.19 9.99
CA VAL A 127 -8.81 8.21 9.90
C VAL A 127 -9.32 6.80 10.10
N HIS A 128 -10.37 6.62 10.87
CA HIS A 128 -10.99 5.32 11.13
C HIS A 128 -12.51 5.47 11.30
N LEU A 129 -13.24 4.37 11.21
CA LEU A 129 -14.67 4.33 11.53
C LEU A 129 -14.85 4.30 13.04
N GLU A 130 -15.95 4.89 13.52
CA GLU A 130 -16.31 4.85 14.93
C GLU A 130 -16.50 3.40 15.39
N GLY A 131 -15.82 3.02 16.46
CA GLY A 131 -15.86 1.66 17.01
C GLY A 131 -14.84 0.68 16.38
N ASP A 132 -14.10 1.10 15.36
CA ASP A 132 -13.01 0.29 14.79
C ASP A 132 -11.66 0.99 14.93
N ASP A 133 -10.99 0.74 16.03
CA ASP A 133 -9.66 1.29 16.29
C ASP A 133 -8.53 0.49 15.63
N LYS A 134 -8.83 -0.69 15.10
CA LYS A 134 -7.85 -1.58 14.46
C LYS A 134 -7.56 -1.15 13.02
N HIS A 135 -8.59 -0.87 12.22
CA HIS A 135 -8.45 -0.54 10.80
C HIS A 135 -8.49 0.98 10.62
N ARG A 136 -7.41 1.53 10.10
CA ARG A 136 -7.26 2.98 9.91
C ARG A 136 -6.70 3.28 8.53
N LEU A 137 -6.95 4.48 8.03
CA LEU A 137 -6.21 5.05 6.90
C LEU A 137 -5.15 5.99 7.43
N HIS A 138 -3.90 5.76 7.03
CA HIS A 138 -2.85 6.74 7.15
C HIS A 138 -2.99 7.71 5.98
N VAL A 139 -3.33 8.94 6.28
CA VAL A 139 -3.56 10.02 5.30
C VAL A 139 -2.38 10.96 5.34
N CYS A 140 -1.85 11.31 4.18
CA CYS A 140 -0.79 12.29 4.03
C CYS A 140 -1.30 13.48 3.22
N SER A 141 -1.34 14.68 3.83
CA SER A 141 -1.78 15.90 3.15
C SER A 141 -0.70 16.45 2.20
N ALA A 142 0.59 16.11 2.41
CA ALA A 142 1.66 16.55 1.53
C ALA A 142 1.57 15.95 0.11
N CYS A 143 1.13 14.69 -0.02
CA CYS A 143 0.98 14.03 -1.33
C CYS A 143 -0.45 13.58 -1.62
N ASP A 144 -1.38 13.89 -0.73
CA ASP A 144 -2.81 13.58 -0.87
C ASP A 144 -3.15 12.09 -0.99
N SER A 145 -2.24 11.22 -0.51
CA SER A 145 -2.40 9.77 -0.57
C SER A 145 -2.92 9.18 0.73
N THR A 146 -3.51 7.99 0.61
CA THR A 146 -3.95 7.18 1.74
C THR A 146 -3.32 5.80 1.69
N VAL A 147 -3.00 5.23 2.86
CA VAL A 147 -2.51 3.85 2.98
C VAL A 147 -3.30 3.16 4.09
N ALA A 148 -3.96 2.05 3.76
CA ALA A 148 -4.61 1.21 4.74
C ALA A 148 -3.60 0.78 5.81
N THR A 149 -3.93 0.95 7.07
CA THR A 149 -3.03 0.66 8.18
C THR A 149 -3.78 -0.09 9.27
N VAL A 150 -3.29 -1.26 9.63
CA VAL A 150 -3.90 -2.14 10.63
C VAL A 150 -3.06 -2.14 11.90
N PHE A 151 -3.69 -2.00 13.05
CA PHE A 151 -3.07 -2.04 14.37
C PHE A 151 -3.34 -3.37 15.06
N GLY A 152 -2.44 -3.82 15.93
CA GLY A 152 -2.55 -5.12 16.58
C GLY A 152 -2.17 -6.28 15.64
N ALA A 153 -1.21 -6.07 14.77
CA ALA A 153 -0.74 -7.04 13.77
C ALA A 153 0.19 -8.13 14.32
N GLU A 154 0.35 -8.19 15.64
CA GLU A 154 1.08 -9.27 16.33
C GLU A 154 0.25 -10.55 16.52
N SER A 155 -1.01 -10.56 16.14
CA SER A 155 -1.89 -11.73 16.19
C SER A 155 -1.42 -12.83 15.23
N GLU A 156 -1.46 -14.09 15.66
CA GLU A 156 -1.17 -15.25 14.79
C GLU A 156 -2.12 -15.37 13.61
N ASP A 157 -3.32 -14.80 13.72
CA ASP A 157 -4.35 -14.80 12.67
C ASP A 157 -4.22 -13.60 11.71
N PHE A 158 -3.14 -12.81 11.81
CA PHE A 158 -2.95 -11.66 10.94
C PHE A 158 -2.61 -12.09 9.51
N ASP A 159 -3.53 -11.83 8.59
CA ASP A 159 -3.36 -12.01 7.16
C ASP A 159 -3.44 -10.65 6.45
N PRO A 160 -2.35 -10.15 5.84
CA PRO A 160 -2.33 -8.83 5.23
C PRO A 160 -3.31 -8.66 4.08
N ASP A 161 -3.60 -9.71 3.31
CA ASP A 161 -4.54 -9.62 2.20
C ASP A 161 -5.96 -9.50 2.69
N PHE A 162 -6.33 -10.34 3.66
CA PHE A 162 -7.64 -10.29 4.28
C PHE A 162 -7.89 -8.96 4.99
N GLU A 163 -6.91 -8.47 5.74
CA GLU A 163 -7.01 -7.18 6.44
C GLU A 163 -7.06 -5.99 5.45
N SER A 164 -6.38 -6.09 4.32
CA SER A 164 -6.47 -5.10 3.23
C SER A 164 -7.91 -5.00 2.70
N TRP A 165 -8.61 -6.11 2.53
CA TRP A 165 -10.00 -6.13 2.11
C TRP A 165 -10.93 -5.52 3.17
N ARG A 166 -10.68 -5.76 4.44
CA ARG A 166 -11.44 -5.13 5.53
C ARG A 166 -11.32 -3.61 5.53
N CYS A 167 -10.19 -3.08 5.11
CA CYS A 167 -10.00 -1.63 4.96
C CYS A 167 -10.69 -1.04 3.72
N ALA A 168 -11.17 -1.84 2.77
CA ALA A 168 -11.73 -1.34 1.51
C ALA A 168 -12.97 -0.46 1.73
N GLU A 169 -13.86 -0.83 2.65
CA GLU A 169 -15.03 -0.02 2.98
C GLU A 169 -14.63 1.37 3.50
N LEU A 170 -13.66 1.44 4.41
CA LEU A 170 -13.13 2.69 4.93
C LEU A 170 -12.48 3.53 3.83
N MET A 171 -11.74 2.91 2.91
CA MET A 171 -11.13 3.60 1.77
C MET A 171 -12.19 4.22 0.85
N VAL A 172 -13.25 3.47 0.53
CA VAL A 172 -14.37 3.96 -0.30
C VAL A 172 -15.10 5.10 0.41
N ALA A 173 -15.45 4.96 1.68
CA ALA A 173 -16.12 5.99 2.46
C ALA A 173 -15.30 7.29 2.53
N TYR A 174 -13.99 7.17 2.75
CA TYR A 174 -13.08 8.31 2.78
C TYR A 174 -12.99 9.02 1.41
N ALA A 175 -12.86 8.25 0.33
CA ALA A 175 -12.81 8.80 -1.03
C ALA A 175 -14.10 9.54 -1.41
N GLN A 176 -15.27 9.00 -1.03
CA GLN A 176 -16.57 9.64 -1.24
C GLN A 176 -16.69 10.97 -0.45
N THR A 177 -16.28 10.97 0.80
CA THR A 177 -16.30 12.18 1.65
C THR A 177 -15.41 13.27 1.06
N ARG A 178 -14.22 12.92 0.57
CA ARG A 178 -13.32 13.87 -0.08
C ARG A 178 -13.88 14.40 -1.41
N GLY A 179 -14.42 13.52 -2.24
CA GLY A 179 -15.05 13.92 -3.50
C GLY A 179 -16.24 14.88 -3.28
N GLN A 180 -17.00 14.69 -2.19
CA GLN A 180 -18.07 15.62 -1.84
C GLN A 180 -17.51 16.98 -1.38
N ALA A 181 -16.50 16.98 -0.50
CA ALA A 181 -15.88 18.22 -0.01
C ALA A 181 -15.27 19.05 -1.16
N GLN A 182 -14.65 18.41 -2.15
CA GLN A 182 -14.12 19.09 -3.32
C GLN A 182 -15.23 19.73 -4.19
N LYS A 183 -16.36 19.04 -4.37
CA LYS A 183 -17.51 19.58 -5.11
C LYS A 183 -18.13 20.79 -4.40
N ASP A 184 -18.22 20.73 -3.07
CA ASP A 184 -18.78 21.83 -2.29
C ASP A 184 -17.86 23.06 -2.27
N ALA A 185 -16.55 22.85 -2.17
CA ALA A 185 -15.54 23.90 -2.31
C ALA A 185 -15.57 24.57 -3.69
N SER A 186 -15.73 23.80 -4.77
CA SER A 186 -15.82 24.35 -6.12
C SER A 186 -17.10 25.19 -6.36
N LYS A 187 -18.19 24.83 -5.71
CA LYS A 187 -19.44 25.62 -5.76
C LYS A 187 -19.34 26.94 -4.98
N ALA A 188 -18.67 26.91 -3.83
CA ALA A 188 -18.48 28.10 -2.98
C ALA A 188 -17.52 29.13 -3.60
N GLY A 189 -16.56 28.67 -4.41
CA GLY A 189 -15.62 29.54 -5.13
C GLY A 189 -16.19 30.22 -6.39
N ASN A 190 -17.36 29.80 -6.87
CA ASN A 190 -18.06 30.33 -8.04
C ASN A 190 -19.29 31.19 -7.67
N ALA A 191 -19.53 31.47 -6.40
CA ALA A 191 -20.58 32.32 -5.87
C ALA A 191 -20.00 33.65 -5.36
#